data_51439642335d1e71f51d11d4eb44fc95
#
_entry.id   51439642335d1e71f51d11d4eb44fc95
#
_cell.length_a   1.000
_cell.length_b   1.000
_cell.length_c   1.000
_cell.angle_alpha   90.00
_cell.angle_beta   90.00
_cell.angle_gamma   90.00
#
_symmetry.space_group_name_H-M   'P 1'
#
loop_
_entity.id
_entity.type
_entity.pdbx_description
1 polymer ?
#
loop_
_entity_poly.entity_id
_entity_poly.type
_entity_poly.pdbx_seq_one_letter_code
_entity_poly.pdbx_strand_id
1 'polypeptide(L)'
;MYRIDVFSDWKMILLMSVIMLFQMLLASLIINYFQFSEYLVPISVGALTLTILFDARIGFMSTVAVSILVGLMMGQNIDFVISSLFISTVGVYNIRELRKRSQLFTTMFALIAASVVVIIAIGLFKEQSWAKIILDLQTLTLNSFLAPIITYGLIGLTEMVFEVTTDLTLIELLDYDRPLLKRAQRETNGTFNHSIVVGNLAEACATAIGAHSLLCRVGAYYHDIGKMIKADYFIENQYASDNKHDAIKPTMSAKIIRSHVNNGLQLAKEYGLPKIVSDFIPMHHGTTRVEYFYRQALEAVGGDESKIDESQFRYPGPKPNTKETGILMICEAIEAAVRSIKEPDILKIETMIDKIIKQRIEDGLSLIHI
;
A
#
# COMPACT_ATOMS: atom_id res chain seq x y z
N MET A 1 -6.07 14.41 -5.43
CA MET A 1 -4.84 14.63 -6.20
C MET A 1 -4.89 13.69 -7.39
N TYR A 2 -4.59 14.13 -8.62
CA TYR A 2 -4.58 13.22 -9.76
C TYR A 2 -3.39 12.27 -9.61
N ARG A 3 -3.61 10.96 -9.70
CA ARG A 3 -2.52 9.99 -9.86
C ARG A 3 -1.96 10.10 -11.30
N ILE A 4 -1.18 11.15 -11.55
CA ILE A 4 -0.50 11.39 -12.83
C ILE A 4 0.42 10.21 -13.16
N ASP A 5 0.95 9.56 -12.14
CA ASP A 5 1.87 8.41 -12.21
C ASP A 5 1.26 7.21 -12.98
N VAL A 6 -0.06 7.01 -12.88
CA VAL A 6 -0.76 5.91 -13.60
C VAL A 6 -0.70 6.12 -15.11
N PHE A 7 -0.82 7.38 -15.56
CA PHE A 7 -0.80 7.71 -16.99
C PHE A 7 0.63 7.87 -17.55
N SER A 8 1.64 7.92 -16.70
CA SER A 8 3.05 7.93 -17.12
C SER A 8 3.63 6.50 -17.26
N ASP A 9 3.00 5.49 -16.64
CA ASP A 9 3.42 4.10 -16.74
C ASP A 9 2.58 3.35 -17.81
N TRP A 10 3.23 2.99 -18.91
CA TRP A 10 2.58 2.25 -20.00
C TRP A 10 1.97 0.90 -19.57
N LYS A 11 2.54 0.24 -18.52
CA LYS A 11 1.99 -1.03 -17.98
C LYS A 11 0.63 -0.81 -17.35
N MET A 12 0.44 0.32 -16.65
CA MET A 12 -0.83 0.66 -16.02
C MET A 12 -1.89 0.99 -17.05
N ILE A 13 -1.52 1.73 -18.12
CA ILE A 13 -2.43 2.00 -19.25
C ILE A 13 -2.80 0.70 -19.95
N LEU A 14 -1.84 -0.19 -20.17
CA LEU A 14 -2.08 -1.50 -20.77
C LEU A 14 -3.04 -2.33 -19.92
N LEU A 15 -2.82 -2.40 -18.60
CA LEU A 15 -3.69 -3.13 -17.68
C LEU A 15 -5.13 -2.61 -17.72
N MET A 16 -5.30 -1.29 -17.65
CA MET A 16 -6.62 -0.66 -17.75
C MET A 16 -7.31 -1.01 -19.08
N SER A 17 -6.56 -0.90 -20.19
CA SER A 17 -7.07 -1.21 -21.53
C SER A 17 -7.46 -2.69 -21.66
N VAL A 18 -6.66 -3.60 -21.14
CA VAL A 18 -6.94 -5.06 -21.15
C VAL A 18 -8.21 -5.36 -20.38
N ILE A 19 -8.40 -4.78 -19.19
CA ILE A 19 -9.61 -4.98 -18.38
C ILE A 19 -10.85 -4.48 -19.14
N MET A 20 -10.81 -3.28 -19.73
CA MET A 20 -11.93 -2.71 -20.48
C MET A 20 -12.26 -3.53 -21.73
N LEU A 21 -11.26 -3.90 -22.53
CA LEU A 21 -11.45 -4.73 -23.73
C LEU A 21 -11.96 -6.12 -23.39
N PHE A 22 -11.45 -6.72 -22.30
CA PHE A 22 -11.95 -8.01 -21.83
C PHE A 22 -13.44 -7.95 -21.44
N GLN A 23 -13.87 -6.87 -20.77
CA GLN A 23 -15.28 -6.67 -20.44
C GLN A 23 -16.17 -6.55 -21.70
N MET A 24 -15.71 -5.80 -22.72
CA MET A 24 -16.43 -5.65 -23.97
C MET A 24 -16.51 -6.98 -24.73
N LEU A 25 -15.42 -7.75 -24.77
CA LEU A 25 -15.39 -9.09 -25.35
C LEU A 25 -16.37 -10.02 -24.62
N LEU A 26 -16.34 -10.04 -23.30
CA LEU A 26 -17.22 -10.85 -22.47
C LEU A 26 -18.70 -10.46 -22.68
N ALA A 27 -18.99 -9.16 -22.77
CA ALA A 27 -20.32 -8.67 -23.12
C ALA A 27 -20.78 -9.20 -24.47
N SER A 28 -19.92 -9.12 -25.50
CA SER A 28 -20.21 -9.65 -26.83
C SER A 28 -20.49 -11.17 -26.81
N LEU A 29 -19.70 -11.94 -26.08
CA LEU A 29 -19.88 -13.37 -25.92
C LEU A 29 -21.22 -13.70 -25.23
N ILE A 30 -21.55 -13.03 -24.13
CA ILE A 30 -22.78 -13.24 -23.36
C ILE A 30 -24.01 -12.97 -24.23
N ILE A 31 -24.01 -11.87 -24.98
CA ILE A 31 -25.17 -11.39 -25.71
C ILE A 31 -25.28 -12.04 -27.07
N ASN A 32 -24.22 -12.00 -27.88
CA ASN A 32 -24.30 -12.39 -29.29
C ASN A 32 -24.08 -13.90 -29.52
N TYR A 33 -23.21 -14.52 -28.68
CA TYR A 33 -22.90 -15.94 -28.85
C TYR A 33 -23.81 -16.84 -28.00
N PHE A 34 -23.89 -16.56 -26.67
CA PHE A 34 -24.69 -17.36 -25.75
C PHE A 34 -26.16 -16.94 -25.71
N GLN A 35 -26.49 -15.75 -26.21
CA GLN A 35 -27.84 -15.18 -26.19
C GLN A 35 -28.48 -15.16 -24.79
N PHE A 36 -27.64 -14.92 -23.79
CA PHE A 36 -28.09 -14.73 -22.41
C PHE A 36 -28.61 -13.30 -22.18
N SER A 37 -29.28 -13.11 -21.04
CA SER A 37 -29.73 -11.78 -20.62
C SER A 37 -28.58 -10.78 -20.54
N GLU A 38 -28.81 -9.57 -21.03
CA GLU A 38 -27.88 -8.45 -20.94
C GLU A 38 -27.48 -8.14 -19.50
N TYR A 39 -28.34 -8.42 -18.54
CA TYR A 39 -28.07 -8.20 -17.11
C TYR A 39 -27.05 -9.18 -16.51
N LEU A 40 -26.59 -10.19 -17.26
CA LEU A 40 -25.44 -11.03 -16.86
C LEU A 40 -24.09 -10.41 -17.22
N VAL A 41 -24.07 -9.35 -18.05
CA VAL A 41 -22.81 -8.68 -18.39
C VAL A 41 -22.20 -8.03 -17.15
N PRO A 42 -20.99 -8.44 -16.69
CA PRO A 42 -20.48 -8.07 -15.38
C PRO A 42 -19.73 -6.73 -15.40
N ILE A 43 -20.39 -5.62 -15.74
CA ILE A 43 -19.79 -4.29 -15.77
C ILE A 43 -19.24 -3.91 -14.39
N SER A 44 -19.95 -4.26 -13.31
CA SER A 44 -19.53 -3.98 -11.96
C SER A 44 -18.19 -4.63 -11.59
N VAL A 45 -17.85 -5.79 -12.17
CA VAL A 45 -16.55 -6.45 -11.91
C VAL A 45 -15.37 -5.55 -12.33
N GLY A 46 -15.42 -5.00 -13.54
CA GLY A 46 -14.35 -4.11 -14.00
C GLY A 46 -14.35 -2.77 -13.25
N ALA A 47 -15.54 -2.23 -12.95
CA ALA A 47 -15.66 -1.03 -12.13
C ALA A 47 -14.98 -1.19 -10.77
N LEU A 48 -15.27 -2.29 -10.06
CA LEU A 48 -14.67 -2.61 -8.77
C LEU A 48 -13.17 -2.89 -8.90
N THR A 49 -12.77 -3.70 -9.91
CA THR A 49 -11.36 -4.04 -10.14
C THR A 49 -10.53 -2.79 -10.40
N LEU A 50 -10.96 -1.90 -11.31
CA LEU A 50 -10.24 -0.68 -11.62
C LEU A 50 -10.24 0.32 -10.44
N THR A 51 -11.29 0.33 -9.62
CA THR A 51 -11.30 1.14 -8.39
C THR A 51 -10.26 0.68 -7.38
N ILE A 52 -10.12 -0.63 -7.19
CA ILE A 52 -9.15 -1.19 -6.22
C ILE A 52 -7.72 -1.09 -6.73
N LEU A 53 -7.50 -1.33 -8.04
CA LEU A 53 -6.16 -1.26 -8.63
C LEU A 53 -5.63 0.18 -8.75
N PHE A 54 -6.52 1.15 -8.99
CA PHE A 54 -6.12 2.53 -9.26
C PHE A 54 -6.77 3.51 -8.28
N ASP A 55 -7.98 3.96 -8.60
CA ASP A 55 -8.80 4.83 -7.74
C ASP A 55 -10.27 4.85 -8.21
N ALA A 56 -11.13 5.45 -7.37
CA ALA A 56 -12.56 5.54 -7.65
C ALA A 56 -12.89 6.38 -8.91
N ARG A 57 -12.04 7.32 -9.31
CA ARG A 57 -12.25 8.17 -10.49
C ARG A 57 -12.03 7.36 -11.76
N ILE A 58 -10.93 6.61 -11.82
CA ILE A 58 -10.62 5.71 -12.94
C ILE A 58 -11.70 4.62 -13.04
N GLY A 59 -12.08 4.01 -11.92
CA GLY A 59 -13.17 3.03 -11.89
C GLY A 59 -14.49 3.58 -12.41
N PHE A 60 -14.88 4.78 -11.98
CA PHE A 60 -16.10 5.44 -12.43
C PHE A 60 -16.06 5.82 -13.92
N MET A 61 -15.00 6.49 -14.37
CA MET A 61 -14.85 6.92 -15.78
C MET A 61 -14.81 5.74 -16.73
N SER A 62 -14.13 4.66 -16.36
CA SER A 62 -14.11 3.43 -17.13
C SER A 62 -15.48 2.77 -17.18
N THR A 63 -16.23 2.79 -16.07
CA THR A 63 -17.61 2.32 -16.03
C THR A 63 -18.51 3.08 -17.00
N VAL A 64 -18.41 4.42 -17.03
CA VAL A 64 -19.16 5.25 -17.97
C VAL A 64 -18.84 4.85 -19.41
N ALA A 65 -17.55 4.79 -19.75
CA ALA A 65 -17.12 4.44 -21.10
C ALA A 65 -17.61 3.04 -21.53
N VAL A 66 -17.37 2.00 -20.69
CA VAL A 66 -17.72 0.62 -21.03
C VAL A 66 -19.24 0.42 -21.07
N SER A 67 -20.00 1.00 -20.14
CA SER A 67 -21.47 0.89 -20.14
C SER A 67 -22.09 1.49 -21.42
N ILE A 68 -21.60 2.66 -21.85
CA ILE A 68 -22.08 3.30 -23.10
C ILE A 68 -21.69 2.45 -24.31
N LEU A 69 -20.43 2.02 -24.41
CA LEU A 69 -19.94 1.23 -25.55
C LEU A 69 -20.70 -0.11 -25.67
N VAL A 70 -20.90 -0.81 -24.55
CA VAL A 70 -21.66 -2.06 -24.55
C VAL A 70 -23.14 -1.81 -24.85
N GLY A 71 -23.74 -0.75 -24.31
CA GLY A 71 -25.12 -0.38 -24.64
C GLY A 71 -25.32 -0.06 -26.13
N LEU A 72 -24.32 0.57 -26.78
CA LEU A 72 -24.32 0.78 -28.23
C LEU A 72 -24.18 -0.53 -29.00
N MET A 73 -23.33 -1.46 -28.54
CA MET A 73 -23.20 -2.81 -29.13
C MET A 73 -24.53 -3.61 -29.07
N MET A 74 -25.39 -3.31 -28.09
CA MET A 74 -26.72 -3.91 -27.92
C MET A 74 -27.83 -3.18 -28.69
N GLY A 75 -27.53 -2.37 -29.70
CA GLY A 75 -28.51 -1.63 -30.46
C GLY A 75 -29.15 -0.48 -29.69
N GLN A 76 -28.35 0.25 -28.94
CA GLN A 76 -28.72 1.44 -28.12
C GLN A 76 -29.64 1.09 -26.92
N ASN A 77 -29.32 0.00 -26.22
CA ASN A 77 -30.07 -0.40 -25.03
C ASN A 77 -29.79 0.58 -23.84
N ILE A 78 -30.65 1.58 -23.69
CA ILE A 78 -30.55 2.61 -22.65
C ILE A 78 -30.80 2.01 -21.26
N ASP A 79 -31.67 1.02 -21.11
CA ASP A 79 -31.97 0.39 -19.82
C ASP A 79 -30.75 -0.29 -19.24
N PHE A 80 -30.00 -0.99 -20.10
CA PHE A 80 -28.72 -1.58 -19.71
C PHE A 80 -27.71 -0.49 -19.28
N VAL A 81 -27.59 0.60 -20.04
CA VAL A 81 -26.66 1.69 -19.71
C VAL A 81 -27.01 2.29 -18.34
N ILE A 82 -28.28 2.62 -18.10
CA ILE A 82 -28.73 3.20 -16.84
C ILE A 82 -28.49 2.23 -15.68
N SER A 83 -28.88 0.96 -15.85
CA SER A 83 -28.74 -0.06 -14.81
C SER A 83 -27.28 -0.30 -14.47
N SER A 84 -26.42 -0.50 -15.47
CA SER A 84 -25.00 -0.75 -15.26
C SER A 84 -24.26 0.44 -14.64
N LEU A 85 -24.58 1.67 -15.08
CA LEU A 85 -24.02 2.89 -14.50
C LEU A 85 -24.43 3.06 -13.04
N PHE A 86 -25.71 2.93 -12.74
CA PHE A 86 -26.22 3.12 -11.38
C PHE A 86 -25.60 2.13 -10.40
N ILE A 87 -25.68 0.83 -10.73
CA ILE A 87 -25.20 -0.25 -9.86
C ILE A 87 -23.68 -0.15 -9.67
N SER A 88 -22.94 0.01 -10.76
CA SER A 88 -21.48 0.08 -10.67
C SER A 88 -21.01 1.33 -9.93
N THR A 89 -21.71 2.47 -10.06
CA THR A 89 -21.41 3.69 -9.29
C THR A 89 -21.60 3.45 -7.79
N VAL A 90 -22.67 2.77 -7.37
CA VAL A 90 -22.87 2.37 -5.97
C VAL A 90 -21.72 1.48 -5.49
N GLY A 91 -21.28 0.53 -6.33
CA GLY A 91 -20.14 -0.33 -6.02
C GLY A 91 -18.83 0.47 -5.85
N VAL A 92 -18.50 1.33 -6.82
CA VAL A 92 -17.31 2.21 -6.78
C VAL A 92 -17.30 3.08 -5.53
N TYR A 93 -18.44 3.70 -5.21
CA TYR A 93 -18.57 4.53 -4.02
C TYR A 93 -18.34 3.75 -2.72
N ASN A 94 -18.82 2.52 -2.65
CA ASN A 94 -18.70 1.66 -1.47
C ASN A 94 -17.25 1.21 -1.20
N ILE A 95 -16.46 0.99 -2.26
CA ILE A 95 -15.07 0.51 -2.13
C ILE A 95 -14.01 1.59 -2.37
N ARG A 96 -14.39 2.85 -2.56
CA ARG A 96 -13.45 3.95 -2.87
C ARG A 96 -12.33 4.13 -1.83
N GLU A 97 -12.59 3.74 -0.59
CA GLU A 97 -11.65 3.70 0.52
C GLU A 97 -11.69 2.32 1.13
N LEU A 98 -10.94 1.39 0.56
CA LEU A 98 -10.88 0.03 1.08
C LEU A 98 -10.04 0.00 2.35
N ARG A 99 -10.68 -0.27 3.50
CA ARG A 99 -10.01 -0.34 4.81
C ARG A 99 -10.07 -1.74 5.43
N LYS A 100 -10.96 -2.59 4.96
CA LYS A 100 -11.19 -3.95 5.49
C LYS A 100 -11.66 -4.87 4.38
N ARG A 101 -11.21 -6.13 4.40
CA ARG A 101 -11.71 -7.17 3.47
C ARG A 101 -13.23 -7.33 3.53
N SER A 102 -13.83 -7.15 4.70
CA SER A 102 -15.29 -7.25 4.86
C SER A 102 -16.08 -6.22 4.04
N GLN A 103 -15.44 -5.13 3.55
CA GLN A 103 -16.11 -4.16 2.68
C GLN A 103 -16.55 -4.78 1.33
N LEU A 104 -15.87 -5.83 0.86
CA LEU A 104 -16.34 -6.56 -0.33
C LEU A 104 -17.70 -7.21 -0.11
N PHE A 105 -17.96 -7.74 1.09
CA PHE A 105 -19.28 -8.28 1.44
C PHE A 105 -20.35 -7.19 1.58
N THR A 106 -20.01 -6.05 2.19
CA THR A 106 -20.95 -4.92 2.27
C THR A 106 -21.23 -4.35 0.88
N THR A 107 -20.25 -4.34 -0.01
CA THR A 107 -20.43 -3.95 -1.42
C THR A 107 -21.38 -4.89 -2.15
N MET A 108 -21.31 -6.19 -1.92
CA MET A 108 -22.24 -7.15 -2.47
C MET A 108 -23.70 -6.81 -2.13
N PHE A 109 -23.99 -6.54 -0.85
CA PHE A 109 -25.33 -6.14 -0.42
C PHE A 109 -25.76 -4.79 -1.01
N ALA A 110 -24.84 -3.83 -1.13
CA ALA A 110 -25.12 -2.54 -1.76
C ALA A 110 -25.45 -2.68 -3.25
N LEU A 111 -24.72 -3.53 -3.98
CA LEU A 111 -25.01 -3.83 -5.40
C LEU A 111 -26.37 -4.52 -5.57
N ILE A 112 -26.70 -5.48 -4.71
CA ILE A 112 -28.01 -6.16 -4.74
C ILE A 112 -29.13 -5.14 -4.48
N ALA A 113 -29.00 -4.29 -3.46
CA ALA A 113 -29.99 -3.26 -3.18
C ALA A 113 -30.16 -2.27 -4.35
N ALA A 114 -29.06 -1.85 -4.97
CA ALA A 114 -29.10 -1.00 -6.18
C ALA A 114 -29.79 -1.71 -7.35
N SER A 115 -29.55 -3.01 -7.52
CA SER A 115 -30.22 -3.83 -8.56
C SER A 115 -31.73 -3.87 -8.38
N VAL A 116 -32.19 -4.08 -7.14
CA VAL A 116 -33.62 -4.06 -6.83
C VAL A 116 -34.25 -2.72 -7.17
N VAL A 117 -33.61 -1.63 -6.75
CA VAL A 117 -34.12 -0.27 -7.00
C VAL A 117 -34.24 0.03 -8.50
N VAL A 118 -33.16 -0.23 -9.28
CA VAL A 118 -33.12 0.15 -10.69
C VAL A 118 -34.05 -0.71 -11.54
N ILE A 119 -34.13 -2.04 -11.29
CA ILE A 119 -35.00 -2.92 -12.08
C ILE A 119 -36.47 -2.65 -11.80
N ILE A 120 -36.86 -2.44 -10.55
CA ILE A 120 -38.24 -2.07 -10.23
C ILE A 120 -38.59 -0.73 -10.88
N ALA A 121 -37.69 0.28 -10.79
CA ALA A 121 -37.94 1.59 -11.38
C ALA A 121 -38.13 1.51 -12.92
N ILE A 122 -37.24 0.80 -13.64
CA ILE A 122 -37.34 0.62 -15.09
C ILE A 122 -38.59 -0.21 -15.46
N GLY A 123 -38.85 -1.30 -14.73
CA GLY A 123 -40.01 -2.16 -14.97
C GLY A 123 -41.32 -1.43 -14.79
N LEU A 124 -41.47 -0.62 -13.74
CA LEU A 124 -42.66 0.21 -13.53
C LEU A 124 -42.80 1.32 -14.59
N PHE A 125 -41.67 2.00 -14.90
CA PHE A 125 -41.68 3.05 -15.92
C PHE A 125 -42.09 2.55 -17.30
N LYS A 126 -41.70 1.31 -17.64
CA LYS A 126 -42.03 0.67 -18.94
C LYS A 126 -43.28 -0.19 -18.91
N GLU A 127 -44.02 -0.17 -17.82
CA GLU A 127 -45.22 -1.00 -17.63
C GLU A 127 -44.98 -2.50 -17.92
N GLN A 128 -43.78 -3.00 -17.56
CA GLN A 128 -43.43 -4.39 -17.79
C GLN A 128 -44.25 -5.34 -16.91
N SER A 129 -44.44 -6.57 -17.40
CA SER A 129 -45.08 -7.61 -16.61
C SER A 129 -44.24 -7.97 -15.37
N TRP A 130 -44.89 -8.31 -14.28
CA TRP A 130 -44.20 -8.75 -13.06
C TRP A 130 -43.29 -9.97 -13.31
N ALA A 131 -43.70 -10.88 -14.20
CA ALA A 131 -42.85 -12.00 -14.56
C ALA A 131 -41.51 -11.57 -15.19
N LYS A 132 -41.50 -10.54 -16.04
CA LYS A 132 -40.29 -9.96 -16.64
C LYS A 132 -39.45 -9.27 -15.59
N ILE A 133 -40.05 -8.43 -14.72
CA ILE A 133 -39.35 -7.74 -13.63
C ILE A 133 -38.67 -8.75 -12.71
N ILE A 134 -39.33 -9.84 -12.34
CA ILE A 134 -38.74 -10.87 -11.46
C ILE A 134 -37.58 -11.58 -12.15
N LEU A 135 -37.68 -11.91 -13.43
CA LEU A 135 -36.59 -12.55 -14.19
C LEU A 135 -35.36 -11.63 -14.28
N ASP A 136 -35.56 -10.37 -14.63
CA ASP A 136 -34.50 -9.38 -14.74
C ASP A 136 -33.84 -9.14 -13.38
N LEU A 137 -34.64 -9.08 -12.30
CA LEU A 137 -34.15 -8.95 -10.92
C LEU A 137 -33.31 -10.16 -10.49
N GLN A 138 -33.76 -11.38 -10.77
CA GLN A 138 -32.99 -12.59 -10.45
C GLN A 138 -31.64 -12.59 -11.15
N THR A 139 -31.62 -12.25 -12.43
CA THR A 139 -30.41 -12.21 -13.25
C THR A 139 -29.40 -11.16 -12.74
N LEU A 140 -29.90 -9.95 -12.48
CA LEU A 140 -29.04 -8.86 -12.03
C LEU A 140 -28.58 -9.04 -10.58
N THR A 141 -29.41 -9.65 -9.73
CA THR A 141 -29.03 -10.02 -8.36
C THR A 141 -27.92 -11.06 -8.37
N LEU A 142 -28.00 -12.07 -9.25
CA LEU A 142 -26.94 -13.06 -9.41
C LEU A 142 -25.62 -12.39 -9.83
N ASN A 143 -25.67 -11.50 -10.82
CA ASN A 143 -24.50 -10.73 -11.27
C ASN A 143 -23.92 -9.89 -10.12
N SER A 144 -24.77 -9.16 -9.38
CA SER A 144 -24.37 -8.33 -8.23
C SER A 144 -23.77 -9.14 -7.08
N PHE A 145 -24.25 -10.35 -6.87
CA PHE A 145 -23.70 -11.30 -5.89
C PHE A 145 -22.29 -11.78 -6.30
N LEU A 146 -22.13 -12.14 -7.57
CA LEU A 146 -20.87 -12.69 -8.09
C LEU A 146 -19.79 -11.61 -8.29
N ALA A 147 -20.18 -10.38 -8.57
CA ALA A 147 -19.23 -9.32 -8.95
C ALA A 147 -18.08 -9.10 -7.93
N PRO A 148 -18.31 -8.93 -6.62
CA PRO A 148 -17.21 -8.78 -5.65
C PRO A 148 -16.35 -10.03 -5.50
N ILE A 149 -16.93 -11.23 -5.67
CA ILE A 149 -16.21 -12.51 -5.58
C ILE A 149 -15.23 -12.65 -6.76
N ILE A 150 -15.72 -12.37 -7.97
CA ILE A 150 -14.90 -12.40 -9.19
C ILE A 150 -13.81 -11.31 -9.11
N THR A 151 -14.18 -10.11 -8.66
CA THR A 151 -13.23 -9.01 -8.45
C THR A 151 -12.09 -9.40 -7.53
N TYR A 152 -12.39 -10.05 -6.40
CA TYR A 152 -11.36 -10.51 -5.47
C TYR A 152 -10.36 -11.48 -6.11
N GLY A 153 -10.86 -12.43 -6.88
CA GLY A 153 -10.01 -13.38 -7.64
C GLY A 153 -9.17 -12.68 -8.72
N LEU A 154 -9.76 -11.72 -9.44
CA LEU A 154 -9.06 -10.95 -10.48
C LEU A 154 -7.96 -10.05 -9.91
N ILE A 155 -8.16 -9.47 -8.73
CA ILE A 155 -7.13 -8.66 -8.08
C ILE A 155 -5.88 -9.49 -7.84
N GLY A 156 -6.00 -10.68 -7.22
CA GLY A 156 -4.84 -11.55 -6.99
C GLY A 156 -4.12 -11.94 -8.28
N LEU A 157 -4.86 -12.20 -9.36
CA LEU A 157 -4.28 -12.49 -10.67
C LEU A 157 -3.56 -11.27 -11.27
N THR A 158 -4.15 -10.08 -11.18
CA THR A 158 -3.55 -8.85 -11.72
C THR A 158 -2.32 -8.43 -10.92
N GLU A 159 -2.33 -8.56 -9.61
CA GLU A 159 -1.16 -8.33 -8.76
C GLU A 159 0.02 -9.23 -9.16
N MET A 160 -0.26 -10.51 -9.40
CA MET A 160 0.77 -11.49 -9.79
C MET A 160 1.35 -11.21 -11.19
N VAL A 161 0.51 -10.88 -12.18
CA VAL A 161 0.94 -10.71 -13.58
C VAL A 161 1.61 -9.36 -13.82
N PHE A 162 1.09 -8.30 -13.20
CA PHE A 162 1.57 -6.92 -13.41
C PHE A 162 2.49 -6.41 -12.30
N GLU A 163 2.75 -7.24 -11.28
CA GLU A 163 3.58 -6.88 -10.13
C GLU A 163 3.09 -5.61 -9.40
N VAL A 164 1.77 -5.40 -9.38
CA VAL A 164 1.12 -4.28 -8.70
C VAL A 164 0.78 -4.71 -7.28
N THR A 165 0.89 -3.80 -6.32
CA THR A 165 0.46 -4.03 -4.93
C THR A 165 -0.75 -3.15 -4.65
N THR A 166 -1.87 -3.76 -4.28
CA THR A 166 -3.11 -3.05 -3.94
C THR A 166 -3.20 -2.75 -2.44
N ASP A 167 -4.13 -1.86 -2.07
CA ASP A 167 -4.45 -1.59 -0.67
C ASP A 167 -4.95 -2.85 0.06
N LEU A 168 -5.56 -3.79 -0.67
CA LEU A 168 -6.01 -5.05 -0.11
C LEU A 168 -4.83 -5.89 0.39
N THR A 169 -3.78 -6.02 -0.41
CA THR A 169 -2.52 -6.69 -0.02
C THR A 169 -1.82 -5.94 1.11
N LEU A 170 -1.82 -4.59 1.08
CA LEU A 170 -1.23 -3.80 2.17
C LEU A 170 -1.97 -4.02 3.50
N ILE A 171 -3.32 -4.08 3.49
CA ILE A 171 -4.11 -4.39 4.69
C ILE A 171 -3.79 -5.79 5.23
N GLU A 172 -3.60 -6.76 4.33
CA GLU A 172 -3.20 -8.11 4.71
C GLU A 172 -1.83 -8.15 5.38
N LEU A 173 -0.90 -7.29 4.93
CA LEU A 173 0.44 -7.19 5.51
C LEU A 173 0.45 -6.58 6.91
N LEU A 174 -0.60 -5.90 7.34
CA LEU A 174 -0.73 -5.39 8.72
C LEU A 174 -1.18 -6.45 9.74
N ASP A 175 -1.55 -7.64 9.29
CA ASP A 175 -2.00 -8.71 10.18
C ASP A 175 -0.80 -9.26 10.97
N TYR A 176 -0.85 -9.12 12.30
CA TYR A 176 0.20 -9.60 13.21
C TYR A 176 0.34 -11.12 13.23
N ASP A 177 -0.64 -11.88 12.76
CA ASP A 177 -0.56 -13.33 12.64
C ASP A 177 0.27 -13.78 11.42
N ARG A 178 0.70 -12.85 10.57
CA ARG A 178 1.63 -13.18 9.49
C ARG A 178 2.95 -13.75 10.04
N PRO A 179 3.47 -14.81 9.43
CA PRO A 179 4.63 -15.54 9.96
C PRO A 179 5.82 -14.65 10.27
N LEU A 180 6.12 -13.67 9.39
CA LEU A 180 7.27 -12.77 9.55
C LEU A 180 7.07 -11.77 10.70
N LEU A 181 5.89 -11.15 10.83
CA LEU A 181 5.60 -10.24 11.94
C LEU A 181 5.53 -10.98 13.27
N LYS A 182 4.93 -12.16 13.28
CA LYS A 182 4.87 -13.03 14.46
C LYS A 182 6.26 -13.47 14.93
N ARG A 183 7.16 -13.71 13.98
CA ARG A 183 8.58 -14.00 14.25
C ARG A 183 9.27 -12.75 14.82
N ALA A 184 9.10 -11.58 14.20
CA ALA A 184 9.66 -10.32 14.68
C ALA A 184 9.21 -9.98 16.10
N GLN A 185 7.91 -10.17 16.41
CA GLN A 185 7.37 -9.97 17.75
C GLN A 185 8.03 -10.86 18.81
N ARG A 186 8.37 -12.10 18.48
CA ARG A 186 8.99 -13.04 19.42
C ARG A 186 10.50 -12.85 19.57
N GLU A 187 11.20 -12.59 18.45
CA GLU A 187 12.67 -12.55 18.43
C GLU A 187 13.22 -11.16 18.70
N THR A 188 12.46 -10.08 18.36
CA THR A 188 12.85 -8.67 18.47
C THR A 188 11.68 -7.80 18.95
N ASN A 189 11.17 -8.08 20.13
CA ASN A 189 9.99 -7.39 20.66
C ASN A 189 10.19 -5.86 20.76
N GLY A 190 11.39 -5.42 21.15
CA GLY A 190 11.73 -3.99 21.20
C GLY A 190 11.64 -3.34 19.82
N THR A 191 12.24 -3.94 18.80
CA THR A 191 12.16 -3.47 17.40
C THR A 191 10.73 -3.52 16.89
N PHE A 192 9.97 -4.57 17.20
CA PHE A 192 8.56 -4.69 16.79
C PHE A 192 7.71 -3.55 17.35
N ASN A 193 7.82 -3.25 18.65
CA ASN A 193 7.11 -2.14 19.28
C ASN A 193 7.51 -0.77 18.71
N HIS A 194 8.82 -0.57 18.48
CA HIS A 194 9.34 0.61 17.79
C HIS A 194 8.69 0.76 16.40
N SER A 195 8.66 -0.30 15.60
CA SER A 195 8.06 -0.29 14.27
C SER A 195 6.58 0.09 14.27
N ILE A 196 5.82 -0.29 15.32
CA ILE A 196 4.42 0.13 15.49
C ILE A 196 4.33 1.64 15.77
N VAL A 197 5.17 2.16 16.66
CA VAL A 197 5.18 3.60 17.01
C VAL A 197 5.53 4.43 15.78
N VAL A 198 6.62 4.08 15.08
CA VAL A 198 7.05 4.75 13.85
C VAL A 198 5.96 4.64 12.78
N GLY A 199 5.30 3.48 12.66
CA GLY A 199 4.20 3.28 11.73
C GLY A 199 3.02 4.22 11.98
N ASN A 200 2.63 4.43 13.24
CA ASN A 200 1.56 5.37 13.59
C ASN A 200 1.95 6.82 13.29
N LEU A 201 3.20 7.21 13.55
CA LEU A 201 3.71 8.55 13.21
C LEU A 201 3.74 8.76 11.70
N ALA A 202 4.29 7.79 10.96
CA ALA A 202 4.41 7.87 9.49
C ALA A 202 3.04 7.91 8.81
N GLU A 203 2.05 7.14 9.29
CA GLU A 203 0.66 7.17 8.80
C GLU A 203 0.03 8.55 9.01
N ALA A 204 0.20 9.15 10.20
CA ALA A 204 -0.33 10.48 10.50
C ALA A 204 0.32 11.56 9.63
N CYS A 205 1.65 11.54 9.49
CA CYS A 205 2.38 12.46 8.61
C CYS A 205 1.97 12.31 7.13
N ALA A 206 1.87 11.09 6.64
CA ALA A 206 1.45 10.81 5.28
C ALA A 206 0.02 11.32 5.00
N THR A 207 -0.89 11.12 5.95
CA THR A 207 -2.27 11.63 5.86
C THR A 207 -2.28 13.17 5.77
N ALA A 208 -1.48 13.85 6.57
CA ALA A 208 -1.42 15.31 6.61
C ALA A 208 -0.94 15.94 5.28
N ILE A 209 -0.05 15.26 4.55
CA ILE A 209 0.48 15.77 3.27
C ILE A 209 -0.13 15.09 2.03
N GLY A 210 -1.14 14.24 2.22
CA GLY A 210 -1.82 13.53 1.13
C GLY A 210 -0.94 12.47 0.45
N ALA A 211 0.02 11.87 1.17
CA ALA A 211 0.77 10.71 0.74
C ALA A 211 0.03 9.40 1.10
N HIS A 212 0.57 8.26 0.67
CA HIS A 212 -0.08 6.95 0.87
C HIS A 212 0.10 6.45 2.32
N SER A 213 -0.81 6.84 3.21
CA SER A 213 -0.71 6.59 4.65
C SER A 213 -0.64 5.09 5.03
N LEU A 214 -1.45 4.26 4.36
CA LEU A 214 -1.42 2.80 4.58
C LEU A 214 -0.07 2.20 4.20
N LEU A 215 0.52 2.62 3.07
CA LEU A 215 1.84 2.15 2.64
C LEU A 215 2.94 2.57 3.63
N CYS A 216 2.90 3.80 4.14
CA CYS A 216 3.82 4.26 5.18
C CYS A 216 3.77 3.38 6.43
N ARG A 217 2.56 3.04 6.90
CA ARG A 217 2.38 2.18 8.07
C ARG A 217 2.90 0.77 7.83
N VAL A 218 2.55 0.18 6.68
CA VAL A 218 3.05 -1.16 6.31
C VAL A 218 4.57 -1.14 6.17
N GLY A 219 5.13 -0.17 5.44
CA GLY A 219 6.58 -0.01 5.29
C GLY A 219 7.30 0.04 6.64
N ALA A 220 6.74 0.81 7.60
CA ALA A 220 7.27 0.89 8.95
C ALA A 220 7.26 -0.45 9.70
N TYR A 221 6.24 -1.29 9.52
CA TYR A 221 6.18 -2.58 10.19
C TYR A 221 7.29 -3.56 9.74
N TYR A 222 7.79 -3.38 8.52
CA TYR A 222 8.77 -4.28 7.90
C TYR A 222 10.18 -3.68 7.72
N HIS A 223 10.38 -2.37 7.97
CA HIS A 223 11.65 -1.71 7.65
C HIS A 223 12.85 -2.32 8.38
N ASP A 224 12.65 -2.81 9.59
CA ASP A 224 13.68 -3.24 10.53
C ASP A 224 13.69 -4.76 10.80
N ILE A 225 12.99 -5.56 10.00
CA ILE A 225 12.92 -7.03 10.18
C ILE A 225 14.28 -7.71 10.17
N GLY A 226 15.28 -7.13 9.52
CA GLY A 226 16.63 -7.68 9.47
C GLY A 226 17.38 -7.68 10.79
N LYS A 227 16.92 -6.90 11.77
CA LYS A 227 17.48 -6.91 13.13
C LYS A 227 17.30 -8.26 13.84
N MET A 228 16.32 -9.09 13.41
CA MET A 228 16.12 -10.44 13.96
C MET A 228 17.36 -11.32 13.87
N ILE A 229 18.19 -11.16 12.84
CA ILE A 229 19.37 -12.02 12.62
C ILE A 229 20.44 -11.82 13.70
N LYS A 230 20.50 -10.62 14.30
CA LYS A 230 21.45 -10.26 15.38
C LYS A 230 20.78 -9.40 16.44
N ALA A 231 19.64 -9.86 16.95
CA ALA A 231 18.77 -9.10 17.85
C ALA A 231 19.51 -8.45 19.03
N ASP A 232 20.42 -9.17 19.66
CA ASP A 232 21.16 -8.74 20.86
C ASP A 232 22.15 -7.56 20.63
N TYR A 233 22.42 -7.19 19.38
CA TYR A 233 23.24 -6.03 19.05
C TYR A 233 22.42 -4.74 18.93
N PHE A 234 21.10 -4.81 19.01
CA PHE A 234 20.23 -3.63 18.94
C PHE A 234 19.69 -3.32 20.33
N ILE A 235 19.96 -2.09 20.79
CA ILE A 235 19.75 -1.67 22.18
C ILE A 235 18.30 -1.84 22.64
N GLU A 236 17.35 -1.67 21.75
CA GLU A 236 15.92 -1.85 22.02
C GLU A 236 15.52 -3.29 22.33
N ASN A 237 16.38 -4.27 21.99
CA ASN A 237 16.16 -5.70 22.26
C ASN A 237 17.05 -6.26 23.36
N GLN A 238 17.91 -5.42 23.99
CA GLN A 238 18.79 -5.84 25.06
C GLN A 238 18.03 -5.83 26.40
N TYR A 239 18.09 -6.97 27.11
CA TYR A 239 17.48 -7.14 28.44
C TYR A 239 18.54 -7.11 29.56
N ALA A 240 19.83 -7.18 29.22
CA ALA A 240 20.94 -7.18 30.16
C ALA A 240 21.72 -5.88 30.12
N SER A 241 22.47 -5.58 31.19
CA SER A 241 23.29 -4.36 31.33
C SER A 241 24.50 -4.31 30.39
N ASP A 242 24.90 -5.42 29.81
CA ASP A 242 26.15 -5.52 29.04
C ASP A 242 25.88 -5.32 27.54
N ASN A 243 26.34 -4.19 27.05
CA ASN A 243 26.23 -3.87 25.62
C ASN A 243 27.32 -4.64 24.84
N LYS A 244 26.88 -5.57 23.97
CA LYS A 244 27.80 -6.39 23.13
C LYS A 244 28.73 -5.55 22.24
N HIS A 245 28.40 -4.31 21.98
CA HIS A 245 29.25 -3.40 21.21
C HIS A 245 30.51 -2.93 21.97
N ASP A 246 30.48 -2.96 23.30
CA ASP A 246 31.63 -2.54 24.12
C ASP A 246 32.84 -3.48 24.00
N ALA A 247 32.60 -4.71 23.61
CA ALA A 247 33.65 -5.74 23.45
C ALA A 247 34.27 -5.78 22.04
N ILE A 248 33.81 -4.96 21.08
CA ILE A 248 34.24 -5.02 19.68
C ILE A 248 34.62 -3.64 19.13
N LYS A 249 35.43 -3.63 18.06
CA LYS A 249 35.87 -2.36 17.43
C LYS A 249 34.68 -1.60 16.82
N PRO A 250 34.71 -0.25 16.85
CA PRO A 250 33.64 0.59 16.27
C PRO A 250 33.30 0.26 14.81
N THR A 251 34.30 -0.07 13.98
CA THR A 251 34.11 -0.50 12.58
C THR A 251 33.29 -1.79 12.48
N MET A 252 33.54 -2.77 13.39
CA MET A 252 32.78 -4.00 13.45
C MET A 252 31.36 -3.74 13.92
N SER A 253 31.16 -2.88 14.92
CA SER A 253 29.86 -2.42 15.39
C SER A 253 29.04 -1.80 14.25
N ALA A 254 29.63 -0.85 13.52
CA ALA A 254 28.98 -0.23 12.37
C ALA A 254 28.61 -1.26 11.28
N LYS A 255 29.49 -2.23 11.00
CA LYS A 255 29.22 -3.32 10.06
C LYS A 255 28.03 -4.17 10.49
N ILE A 256 27.94 -4.51 11.79
CA ILE A 256 26.81 -5.29 12.34
C ILE A 256 25.51 -4.50 12.23
N ILE A 257 25.50 -3.23 12.66
CA ILE A 257 24.33 -2.37 12.58
C ILE A 257 23.85 -2.26 11.12
N ARG A 258 24.74 -1.91 10.19
CA ARG A 258 24.39 -1.77 8.76
C ARG A 258 23.91 -3.07 8.13
N SER A 259 24.33 -4.24 8.66
CA SER A 259 23.96 -5.54 8.09
C SER A 259 22.46 -5.84 8.18
N HIS A 260 21.67 -5.17 9.07
CA HIS A 260 20.23 -5.40 9.15
C HIS A 260 19.52 -5.08 7.84
N VAL A 261 20.00 -4.10 7.07
CA VAL A 261 19.42 -3.76 5.76
C VAL A 261 19.48 -4.95 4.81
N ASN A 262 20.67 -5.55 4.64
CA ASN A 262 20.83 -6.71 3.75
C ASN A 262 20.07 -7.93 4.28
N ASN A 263 20.13 -8.17 5.58
CA ASN A 263 19.38 -9.25 6.23
C ASN A 263 17.86 -9.05 6.05
N GLY A 264 17.39 -7.82 6.18
CA GLY A 264 15.99 -7.47 5.97
C GLY A 264 15.54 -7.72 4.53
N LEU A 265 16.33 -7.32 3.54
CA LEU A 265 16.05 -7.59 2.14
C LEU A 265 16.01 -9.10 1.82
N GLN A 266 16.90 -9.88 2.45
CA GLN A 266 16.87 -11.33 2.32
C GLN A 266 15.60 -11.94 2.91
N LEU A 267 15.20 -11.51 4.11
CA LEU A 267 13.95 -11.94 4.74
C LEU A 267 12.72 -11.49 3.93
N ALA A 268 12.73 -10.27 3.41
CA ALA A 268 11.65 -9.77 2.55
C ALA A 268 11.44 -10.65 1.32
N LYS A 269 12.55 -11.08 0.70
CA LYS A 269 12.51 -12.01 -0.44
C LYS A 269 12.04 -13.41 -0.03
N GLU A 270 12.52 -13.93 1.09
CA GLU A 270 12.14 -15.26 1.62
C GLU A 270 10.65 -15.35 1.91
N TYR A 271 10.08 -14.27 2.48
CA TYR A 271 8.66 -14.22 2.85
C TYR A 271 7.76 -13.61 1.78
N GLY A 272 8.29 -13.31 0.59
CA GLY A 272 7.52 -12.81 -0.54
C GLY A 272 6.90 -11.42 -0.32
N LEU A 273 7.60 -10.51 0.36
CA LEU A 273 7.11 -9.14 0.52
C LEU A 273 7.12 -8.40 -0.84
N PRO A 274 6.06 -7.63 -1.15
CA PRO A 274 6.04 -6.80 -2.33
C PRO A 274 7.21 -5.82 -2.37
N LYS A 275 7.73 -5.55 -3.58
CA LYS A 275 8.87 -4.64 -3.76
C LYS A 275 8.63 -3.27 -3.12
N ILE A 276 7.44 -2.69 -3.31
CA ILE A 276 7.08 -1.37 -2.77
C ILE A 276 7.19 -1.30 -1.23
N VAL A 277 6.99 -2.42 -0.53
CA VAL A 277 7.18 -2.54 0.92
C VAL A 277 8.64 -2.81 1.26
N SER A 278 9.30 -3.69 0.50
CA SER A 278 10.71 -4.03 0.71
C SER A 278 11.65 -2.84 0.49
N ASP A 279 11.26 -1.88 -0.36
CA ASP A 279 12.04 -0.66 -0.65
C ASP A 279 12.22 0.24 0.60
N PHE A 280 11.34 0.14 1.59
CA PHE A 280 11.50 0.85 2.86
C PHE A 280 12.73 0.36 3.66
N ILE A 281 13.13 -0.91 3.51
CA ILE A 281 14.25 -1.51 4.24
C ILE A 281 15.59 -0.79 3.96
N PRO A 282 16.02 -0.59 2.71
CA PRO A 282 17.26 0.14 2.44
C PRO A 282 17.09 1.65 2.51
N MET A 283 15.88 2.18 2.28
CA MET A 283 15.66 3.62 2.13
C MET A 283 15.46 4.36 3.45
N HIS A 284 15.04 3.68 4.53
CA HIS A 284 14.83 4.38 5.81
C HIS A 284 16.09 4.99 6.43
N HIS A 285 17.25 4.43 6.11
CA HIS A 285 18.54 5.03 6.44
C HIS A 285 19.20 5.75 5.26
N GLY A 286 18.84 5.42 4.02
CA GLY A 286 19.48 5.98 2.83
C GLY A 286 20.99 5.80 2.84
N THR A 287 21.72 6.91 2.76
CA THR A 287 23.19 6.95 2.82
C THR A 287 23.71 7.61 4.11
N THR A 288 22.91 7.62 5.16
CA THR A 288 23.32 8.22 6.46
C THR A 288 24.50 7.47 7.06
N ARG A 289 25.20 8.15 7.98
CA ARG A 289 26.33 7.60 8.71
C ARG A 289 25.87 7.05 10.06
N VAL A 290 26.42 5.95 10.51
CA VAL A 290 26.24 5.40 11.86
C VAL A 290 27.08 6.24 12.81
N GLU A 291 26.54 7.41 13.18
CA GLU A 291 27.26 8.53 13.78
C GLU A 291 27.96 8.16 15.10
N TYR A 292 27.28 7.38 15.95
CA TYR A 292 27.84 6.99 17.26
C TYR A 292 29.15 6.22 17.11
N PHE A 293 29.22 5.22 16.29
CA PHE A 293 30.42 4.41 16.09
C PHE A 293 31.47 5.14 15.25
N TYR A 294 31.10 6.05 14.38
CA TYR A 294 32.04 6.91 13.67
C TYR A 294 32.77 7.84 14.67
N ARG A 295 32.05 8.46 15.60
CA ARG A 295 32.66 9.31 16.63
C ARG A 295 33.57 8.54 17.54
N GLN A 296 33.18 7.35 17.99
CA GLN A 296 34.07 6.47 18.76
C GLN A 296 35.35 6.12 17.99
N ALA A 297 35.25 5.81 16.69
CA ALA A 297 36.42 5.54 15.87
C ALA A 297 37.30 6.78 15.72
N LEU A 298 36.72 7.98 15.59
CA LEU A 298 37.43 9.26 15.47
C LEU A 298 38.19 9.60 16.76
N GLU A 299 37.55 9.41 17.90
CA GLU A 299 38.20 9.59 19.22
C GLU A 299 39.38 8.63 19.41
N ALA A 300 39.25 7.37 18.97
CA ALA A 300 40.31 6.37 19.08
C ALA A 300 41.57 6.70 18.25
N VAL A 301 41.45 7.55 17.20
CA VAL A 301 42.60 8.02 16.39
C VAL A 301 43.00 9.46 16.70
N GLY A 302 42.53 10.02 17.84
CA GLY A 302 42.88 11.35 18.28
C GLY A 302 42.24 12.49 17.48
N GLY A 303 41.09 12.26 16.84
CA GLY A 303 40.38 13.28 16.05
C GLY A 303 40.86 13.44 14.60
N ASP A 304 41.77 12.59 14.13
CA ASP A 304 42.32 12.65 12.78
C ASP A 304 41.44 11.90 11.78
N GLU A 305 40.55 12.63 11.07
CA GLU A 305 39.61 12.07 10.08
C GLU A 305 40.32 11.37 8.91
N SER A 306 41.58 11.76 8.60
CA SER A 306 42.32 11.15 7.47
C SER A 306 42.67 9.67 7.71
N LYS A 307 42.61 9.22 8.97
CA LYS A 307 42.85 7.82 9.36
C LYS A 307 41.61 6.95 9.38
N ILE A 308 40.45 7.52 9.06
CA ILE A 308 39.17 6.78 9.06
C ILE A 308 38.58 6.71 7.65
N ASP A 309 38.31 5.52 7.22
CA ASP A 309 37.47 5.30 6.02
C ASP A 309 35.99 5.46 6.39
N GLU A 310 35.44 6.64 6.13
CA GLU A 310 34.05 6.99 6.45
C GLU A 310 33.04 6.06 5.76
N SER A 311 33.40 5.46 4.61
CA SER A 311 32.53 4.55 3.85
C SER A 311 32.14 3.31 4.68
N GLN A 312 33.00 2.91 5.63
CA GLN A 312 32.73 1.79 6.53
C GLN A 312 31.60 2.09 7.54
N PHE A 313 31.25 3.34 7.71
CA PHE A 313 30.22 3.79 8.65
C PHE A 313 28.95 4.27 7.95
N ARG A 314 28.93 4.39 6.62
CA ARG A 314 27.75 4.84 5.87
C ARG A 314 26.89 3.66 5.41
N TYR A 315 25.57 3.84 5.48
CA TYR A 315 24.62 2.92 4.85
C TYR A 315 24.78 2.95 3.33
N PRO A 316 24.55 1.81 2.64
CA PRO A 316 24.79 1.72 1.20
C PRO A 316 23.74 2.44 0.33
N GLY A 317 22.62 2.85 0.92
CA GLY A 317 21.48 3.40 0.19
C GLY A 317 20.57 2.29 -0.41
N PRO A 318 19.71 2.67 -1.33
CA PRO A 318 19.54 3.99 -1.94
C PRO A 318 18.92 5.04 -0.99
N LYS A 319 19.01 6.32 -1.38
CA LYS A 319 18.25 7.38 -0.71
C LYS A 319 16.75 7.20 -0.96
N PRO A 320 15.87 7.74 -0.08
CA PRO A 320 14.44 7.76 -0.34
C PRO A 320 14.12 8.36 -1.70
N ASN A 321 13.22 7.72 -2.44
CA ASN A 321 12.80 8.15 -3.77
C ASN A 321 11.30 8.35 -3.90
N THR A 322 10.54 8.14 -2.82
CA THR A 322 9.10 8.40 -2.72
C THR A 322 8.80 9.22 -1.47
N LYS A 323 7.62 9.87 -1.44
CA LYS A 323 7.15 10.59 -0.23
C LYS A 323 7.12 9.67 0.97
N GLU A 324 6.61 8.47 0.77
CA GLU A 324 6.40 7.48 1.81
C GLU A 324 7.71 7.03 2.45
N THR A 325 8.73 6.72 1.64
CA THR A 325 10.04 6.33 2.15
C THR A 325 10.77 7.49 2.81
N GLY A 326 10.58 8.72 2.33
CA GLY A 326 11.10 9.94 2.97
C GLY A 326 10.43 10.24 4.32
N ILE A 327 9.11 10.08 4.40
CA ILE A 327 8.35 10.22 5.65
C ILE A 327 8.88 9.22 6.69
N LEU A 328 9.04 7.95 6.31
CA LEU A 328 9.55 6.94 7.24
C LEU A 328 10.94 7.30 7.78
N MET A 329 11.87 7.70 6.91
CA MET A 329 13.22 8.13 7.33
C MET A 329 13.18 9.26 8.37
N ILE A 330 12.28 10.23 8.19
CA ILE A 330 12.14 11.35 9.12
C ILE A 330 11.52 10.89 10.44
N CYS A 331 10.43 10.13 10.38
CA CYS A 331 9.71 9.62 11.56
C CYS A 331 10.61 8.71 12.41
N GLU A 332 11.41 7.85 11.79
CA GLU A 332 12.41 7.00 12.42
C GLU A 332 13.43 7.83 13.20
N ALA A 333 14.02 8.85 12.55
CA ALA A 333 14.99 9.72 13.18
C ALA A 333 14.39 10.53 14.34
N ILE A 334 13.16 10.99 14.20
CA ILE A 334 12.44 11.73 15.25
C ILE A 334 12.15 10.83 16.45
N GLU A 335 11.61 9.62 16.21
CA GLU A 335 11.30 8.69 17.31
C GLU A 335 12.54 8.36 18.12
N ALA A 336 13.65 8.00 17.45
CA ALA A 336 14.91 7.69 18.11
C ALA A 336 15.47 8.87 18.89
N ALA A 337 15.42 10.08 18.34
CA ALA A 337 15.92 11.29 19.00
C ALA A 337 15.05 11.68 20.21
N VAL A 338 13.74 11.67 20.07
CA VAL A 338 12.82 12.02 21.17
C VAL A 338 12.93 11.03 22.32
N ARG A 339 13.08 9.73 22.02
CA ARG A 339 13.32 8.69 23.05
C ARG A 339 14.59 8.94 23.86
N SER A 340 15.60 9.61 23.30
CA SER A 340 16.86 9.92 23.98
C SER A 340 16.81 11.14 24.93
N ILE A 341 15.73 11.94 24.89
CA ILE A 341 15.58 13.14 25.73
C ILE A 341 15.27 12.71 27.18
N LYS A 342 16.15 13.06 28.12
CA LYS A 342 16.00 12.68 29.54
C LYS A 342 14.79 13.31 30.22
N GLU A 343 14.47 14.56 29.88
CA GLU A 343 13.32 15.31 30.41
C GLU A 343 12.59 15.97 29.24
N PRO A 344 11.68 15.22 28.55
CA PRO A 344 11.00 15.74 27.38
C PRO A 344 10.00 16.83 27.77
N ASP A 345 10.07 17.97 27.11
CA ASP A 345 9.04 19.00 27.08
C ASP A 345 8.71 19.33 25.61
N ILE A 346 7.59 20.00 25.40
CA ILE A 346 7.07 20.29 24.05
C ILE A 346 8.10 21.09 23.23
N LEU A 347 8.73 22.10 23.81
CA LEU A 347 9.67 22.97 23.11
C LEU A 347 10.96 22.23 22.69
N LYS A 348 11.45 21.33 23.55
CA LYS A 348 12.60 20.48 23.20
C LYS A 348 12.29 19.51 22.09
N ILE A 349 11.07 18.94 22.10
CA ILE A 349 10.62 18.03 21.05
C ILE A 349 10.49 18.77 19.72
N GLU A 350 9.82 19.93 19.68
CA GLU A 350 9.67 20.75 18.47
C GLU A 350 11.04 21.19 17.92
N THR A 351 11.93 21.66 18.77
CA THR A 351 13.29 22.05 18.38
C THR A 351 14.06 20.88 17.76
N MET A 352 13.90 19.67 18.33
CA MET A 352 14.55 18.47 17.84
C MET A 352 13.98 18.06 16.46
N ILE A 353 12.66 18.12 16.28
CA ILE A 353 11.99 17.83 15.01
C ILE A 353 12.51 18.78 13.92
N ASP A 354 12.51 20.09 14.17
CA ASP A 354 12.99 21.10 13.23
C ASP A 354 14.45 20.87 12.84
N LYS A 355 15.29 20.53 13.83
CA LYS A 355 16.71 20.24 13.59
C LYS A 355 16.88 19.01 12.68
N ILE A 356 16.15 17.93 12.96
CA ILE A 356 16.21 16.69 12.17
C ILE A 356 15.76 16.94 10.73
N ILE A 357 14.64 17.63 10.54
CA ILE A 357 14.12 17.95 9.21
C ILE A 357 15.14 18.78 8.42
N LYS A 358 15.68 19.86 9.02
CA LYS A 358 16.70 20.69 8.38
C LYS A 358 17.93 19.88 7.99
N GLN A 359 18.44 19.07 8.90
CA GLN A 359 19.60 18.22 8.63
C GLN A 359 19.35 17.24 7.47
N ARG A 360 18.18 16.59 7.42
CA ARG A 360 17.85 15.66 6.32
C ARG A 360 17.73 16.37 4.97
N ILE A 361 17.28 17.61 4.97
CA ILE A 361 17.22 18.46 3.77
C ILE A 361 18.65 18.84 3.31
N GLU A 362 19.50 19.30 4.22
CA GLU A 362 20.88 19.68 3.93
C GLU A 362 21.73 18.51 3.44
N ASP A 363 21.54 17.32 3.99
CA ASP A 363 22.21 16.08 3.56
C ASP A 363 21.68 15.56 2.19
N GLY A 364 20.68 16.22 1.60
CA GLY A 364 20.03 15.79 0.35
C GLY A 364 19.37 14.42 0.48
N LEU A 365 18.88 14.09 1.67
CA LEU A 365 18.20 12.84 2.00
C LEU A 365 16.68 13.00 2.00
N SER A 366 16.19 14.24 2.08
CA SER A 366 14.77 14.58 1.94
C SER A 366 14.47 15.00 0.51
N LEU A 367 13.35 14.53 0.01
CA LEU A 367 12.83 14.90 -1.30
C LEU A 367 12.16 16.28 -1.18
N ILE A 368 12.93 17.36 -1.39
CA ILE A 368 12.44 18.76 -1.29
C ILE A 368 11.33 19.05 -2.32
N HIS A 369 11.20 18.23 -3.35
CA HIS A 369 10.28 18.43 -4.47
C HIS A 369 9.03 17.54 -4.44
N ILE A 370 8.74 16.90 -3.31
CA ILE A 370 7.57 16.03 -3.16
C ILE A 370 6.48 16.66 -2.27
#